data_ebda866104a44b3fc374c3f1130d394a
#
_entry.id   ebda866104a44b3fc374c3f1130d394a
#
_cell.length_a   1.000
_cell.length_b   1.000
_cell.length_c   1.000
_cell.angle_alpha   90.00
_cell.angle_beta   90.00
_cell.angle_gamma   90.00
#
_symmetry.space_group_name_H-M   'P 1'
#
loop_
_entity.id
_entity.type
_entity.pdbx_description
1 polymer ?
#
loop_
_entity_poly.entity_id
_entity_poly.type
_entity_poly.pdbx_seq_one_letter_code
_entity_poly.pdbx_strand_id
1 'polypeptide(L)'
;MLDHMDVEDDEQGTVRKRGGKRRWVIAGGATVLAVVVAVGVVLAQSGSQVIAAPRTCHTAAHGTAPSGAPTKGVQSPAGTAPAADFDGDGHPDLAMGALGDVENGSAGGSIAVAYGSGDGTGLARCQYLTQNDAGIPGEARDEAFFGTDVVARDFDGDGYTDLATAVFDWKPSVIIMWGSPDGLDSAVRVPGTDGSHVSWALDPILEEQLVAGDFDGDGHADLVFGLGSNKGLLKGPFKREGTPAGTGPVSAPRQPAKDIDTANYRGLVSGDLDGDGADELMAFHHDEPLGTARFEERWPVSYFHARRGGLAPSDDVDLPDAAAGAVGDVDGDGVADLVLSPRRGKASHSSVTVVYGSKAGPGKEKRSTITDRDTPGVPGEEPQDEDAAFTSLDTGDVNGDGYADVVAGSPRSEEYAKTGPEQVLLLLGGPNGLTGEGARVIDAGDIGGKKSARASFGMSVRLVDMDGDHRADLTVAAPGDDEIRSSAWLLPGTDQGLSTGGVTRLYGDSFERTGKLALYMGGGGIAR
;
A
#
# COMPACT_ATOMS: atom_id res chain seq x y z
N MET A 1 10.42 -54.59 -13.32
CA MET A 1 11.70 -55.26 -13.15
C MET A 1 12.30 -54.67 -11.89
N LEU A 2 12.17 -55.50 -10.87
CA LEU A 2 12.59 -55.28 -9.49
C LEU A 2 14.12 -55.12 -9.41
N ASP A 3 14.61 -54.29 -8.49
CA ASP A 3 15.66 -54.77 -7.59
C ASP A 3 15.63 -54.02 -6.26
N HIS A 4 15.55 -54.85 -5.23
CA HIS A 4 15.70 -54.58 -3.83
C HIS A 4 17.17 -54.31 -3.48
N MET A 5 17.44 -53.46 -2.48
CA MET A 5 18.59 -53.69 -1.61
C MET A 5 18.26 -53.32 -0.16
N ASP A 6 18.63 -54.22 0.68
CA ASP A 6 18.26 -54.44 2.05
C ASP A 6 18.95 -53.52 3.07
N VAL A 7 18.28 -53.46 4.19
CA VAL A 7 18.69 -52.93 5.51
C VAL A 7 19.71 -53.87 6.18
N GLU A 8 20.72 -53.34 6.82
CA GLU A 8 21.42 -54.02 7.92
C GLU A 8 21.54 -53.08 9.12
N ASP A 9 20.95 -53.57 10.22
CA ASP A 9 21.15 -53.14 11.60
C ASP A 9 22.54 -53.57 12.08
N ASP A 10 23.18 -52.75 12.94
CA ASP A 10 24.09 -53.34 13.91
C ASP A 10 24.18 -52.54 15.23
N GLU A 11 24.27 -53.33 16.25
CA GLU A 11 24.07 -53.23 17.68
C GLU A 11 25.05 -52.37 18.49
N GLN A 12 24.50 -51.87 19.57
CA GLN A 12 24.92 -51.82 21.00
C GLN A 12 26.42 -51.65 21.36
N GLY A 13 26.67 -50.63 22.14
CA GLY A 13 27.90 -50.46 22.93
C GLY A 13 27.68 -49.67 24.22
N THR A 14 27.24 -50.36 25.29
CA THR A 14 27.20 -49.84 26.65
C THR A 14 28.60 -49.73 27.27
N VAL A 15 28.95 -48.61 27.88
CA VAL A 15 30.09 -48.52 28.82
C VAL A 15 29.67 -47.87 30.14
N ARG A 16 29.97 -48.65 31.21
CA ARG A 16 29.67 -48.40 32.62
C ARG A 16 30.57 -47.32 33.25
N LYS A 17 29.97 -46.57 34.15
CA LYS A 17 30.60 -45.72 35.18
C LYS A 17 31.56 -46.45 36.08
N ARG A 18 32.65 -45.80 36.48
CA ARG A 18 33.31 -46.03 37.78
C ARG A 18 33.56 -44.71 38.47
N GLY A 19 33.04 -44.60 39.69
CA GLY A 19 33.21 -43.51 40.60
C GLY A 19 34.57 -43.52 41.32
N GLY A 20 35.01 -42.37 41.74
CA GLY A 20 36.15 -42.16 42.62
C GLY A 20 35.86 -40.96 43.52
N LYS A 21 35.49 -41.28 44.78
CA LYS A 21 35.44 -40.26 45.85
C LYS A 21 36.88 -39.91 46.28
N ARG A 22 37.26 -38.67 46.28
CA ARG A 22 38.37 -38.14 47.05
C ARG A 22 37.88 -37.09 48.03
N ARG A 23 38.01 -37.42 49.31
CA ARG A 23 37.90 -36.50 50.45
C ARG A 23 39.13 -35.59 50.47
N TRP A 24 38.93 -34.32 50.68
CA TRP A 24 39.96 -33.39 51.14
C TRP A 24 39.54 -32.76 52.46
N VAL A 25 40.51 -32.74 53.37
CA VAL A 25 40.41 -32.31 54.74
C VAL A 25 40.55 -30.79 54.81
N ILE A 26 39.75 -30.16 55.65
CA ILE A 26 39.75 -28.75 55.95
C ILE A 26 40.94 -28.41 56.86
N ALA A 27 41.73 -27.42 56.50
CA ALA A 27 42.58 -26.70 57.42
C ALA A 27 42.18 -25.21 57.38
N GLY A 28 41.87 -24.68 58.53
CA GLY A 28 41.33 -23.35 58.68
C GLY A 28 42.36 -22.22 58.53
N GLY A 29 41.90 -21.10 58.11
CA GLY A 29 42.57 -19.81 58.11
C GLY A 29 41.54 -18.73 57.93
N ALA A 30 41.22 -18.04 58.98
CA ALA A 30 40.30 -16.93 58.97
C ALA A 30 40.98 -15.70 58.32
N THR A 31 40.51 -15.32 57.15
CA THR A 31 40.76 -14.01 56.57
C THR A 31 39.43 -13.39 56.20
N VAL A 32 39.04 -12.37 56.93
CA VAL A 32 37.83 -11.58 56.60
C VAL A 32 38.11 -10.81 55.31
N LEU A 33 37.60 -11.31 54.22
CA LEU A 33 37.56 -10.56 52.98
C LEU A 33 36.14 -9.97 52.81
N ALA A 34 36.04 -8.67 52.95
CA ALA A 34 34.80 -7.94 52.64
C ALA A 34 34.54 -8.07 51.13
N VAL A 35 33.66 -9.00 50.74
CA VAL A 35 33.13 -9.08 49.38
C VAL A 35 32.07 -7.99 49.26
N VAL A 36 32.43 -6.87 48.68
CA VAL A 36 31.46 -5.93 48.14
C VAL A 36 30.82 -6.64 46.94
N VAL A 37 29.64 -7.23 47.16
CA VAL A 37 28.77 -7.66 46.07
C VAL A 37 28.23 -6.39 45.44
N ALA A 38 28.90 -5.90 44.42
CA ALA A 38 28.31 -4.99 43.47
C ALA A 38 27.21 -5.78 42.74
N VAL A 39 25.99 -5.66 43.21
CA VAL A 39 24.81 -6.02 42.43
C VAL A 39 24.76 -5.03 41.29
N GLY A 40 25.43 -5.35 40.21
CA GLY A 40 25.22 -4.71 38.94
C GLY A 40 23.79 -5.00 38.53
N VAL A 41 22.88 -4.08 38.83
CA VAL A 41 21.61 -4.00 38.15
C VAL A 41 21.99 -3.70 36.71
N VAL A 42 22.05 -4.73 35.88
CA VAL A 42 21.97 -4.58 34.43
C VAL A 42 20.54 -4.10 34.20
N LEU A 43 20.33 -2.79 34.28
CA LEU A 43 19.26 -2.15 33.55
C LEU A 43 19.56 -2.50 32.09
N ALA A 44 18.90 -3.52 31.58
CA ALA A 44 18.67 -3.63 30.15
C ALA A 44 17.96 -2.31 29.80
N GLN A 45 18.73 -1.32 29.37
CA GLN A 45 18.21 -0.28 28.54
C GLN A 45 17.70 -1.04 27.31
N SER A 46 16.40 -1.27 27.25
CA SER A 46 15.69 -1.40 26.00
C SER A 46 15.83 -0.04 25.30
N GLY A 47 17.03 0.26 24.81
CA GLY A 47 17.22 1.33 23.88
C GLY A 47 16.40 0.91 22.65
N SER A 48 15.30 1.59 22.40
CA SER A 48 14.63 1.52 21.12
C SER A 48 15.71 1.73 20.07
N GLN A 49 15.93 0.74 19.23
CA GLN A 49 16.88 0.90 18.14
C GLN A 49 16.22 1.87 17.17
N VAL A 50 16.86 2.99 16.94
CA VAL A 50 16.37 4.05 16.07
C VAL A 50 16.65 3.65 14.63
N ILE A 51 15.65 3.78 13.77
CA ILE A 51 15.79 3.61 12.32
C ILE A 51 16.73 4.68 11.76
N ALA A 52 17.42 4.38 10.66
CA ALA A 52 18.31 5.35 10.02
C ALA A 52 17.53 6.60 9.57
N ALA A 53 17.99 7.78 10.01
CA ALA A 53 17.34 9.05 9.69
C ALA A 53 17.30 9.35 8.18
N PRO A 54 16.29 10.11 7.70
CA PRO A 54 16.20 10.57 6.32
C PRO A 54 17.43 11.36 5.87
N ARG A 55 17.73 11.32 4.57
CA ARG A 55 18.87 12.00 3.94
C ARG A 55 18.40 12.84 2.76
N THR A 56 19.26 13.66 2.20
CA THR A 56 18.98 14.42 0.98
C THR A 56 18.68 13.47 -0.19
N CYS A 57 17.59 13.72 -0.92
CA CYS A 57 17.24 12.97 -2.12
C CYS A 57 18.20 13.32 -3.28
N HIS A 58 18.55 12.32 -4.09
CA HIS A 58 19.21 12.53 -5.38
C HIS A 58 18.17 12.41 -6.50
N THR A 59 17.69 13.52 -7.02
CA THR A 59 16.64 13.55 -8.06
C THR A 59 17.19 14.01 -9.40
N ALA A 60 16.59 13.51 -10.49
CA ALA A 60 16.80 14.06 -11.82
C ALA A 60 15.53 14.83 -12.24
N ALA A 61 15.60 16.16 -12.20
CA ALA A 61 14.51 16.99 -12.66
C ALA A 61 14.54 17.13 -14.20
N HIS A 62 13.41 17.00 -14.84
CA HIS A 62 13.21 17.28 -16.26
C HIS A 62 12.30 18.51 -16.44
N GLY A 63 12.89 19.61 -16.93
CA GLY A 63 12.15 20.84 -17.18
C GLY A 63 12.17 21.84 -16.03
N THR A 64 11.51 22.97 -16.22
CA THR A 64 11.28 23.97 -15.16
C THR A 64 9.89 23.76 -14.59
N ALA A 65 9.80 23.70 -13.27
CA ALA A 65 8.52 23.64 -12.58
C ALA A 65 7.65 24.85 -12.97
N PRO A 66 6.34 24.68 -13.20
CA PRO A 66 5.43 25.79 -13.36
C PRO A 66 5.41 26.61 -12.06
N SER A 67 5.70 27.93 -12.14
CA SER A 67 5.58 28.81 -10.99
C SER A 67 4.10 29.14 -10.76
N GLY A 68 3.39 28.34 -9.99
CA GLY A 68 2.06 28.64 -9.46
C GLY A 68 2.20 29.35 -8.12
N ALA A 69 1.48 30.46 -7.92
CA ALA A 69 1.32 31.01 -6.58
C ALA A 69 0.36 30.09 -5.80
N PRO A 70 0.65 29.78 -4.52
CA PRO A 70 -0.22 28.93 -3.72
C PRO A 70 -1.65 29.46 -3.70
N THR A 71 -2.61 28.63 -4.03
CA THR A 71 -4.03 28.95 -3.94
C THR A 71 -4.46 28.84 -2.47
N LYS A 72 -4.97 29.94 -1.91
CA LYS A 72 -5.41 29.94 -0.51
C LYS A 72 -6.69 29.10 -0.36
N GLY A 73 -6.59 28.03 0.43
CA GLY A 73 -7.72 27.55 1.23
C GLY A 73 -8.73 26.65 0.53
N VAL A 74 -8.34 25.88 -0.47
CA VAL A 74 -9.16 24.75 -0.94
C VAL A 74 -8.93 23.59 0.01
N GLN A 75 -10.00 23.10 0.65
CA GLN A 75 -9.93 21.84 1.41
C GLN A 75 -9.87 20.68 0.44
N SER A 76 -9.13 19.64 0.79
CA SER A 76 -9.18 18.38 0.02
C SER A 76 -10.62 17.90 -0.07
N PRO A 77 -11.04 17.33 -1.22
CA PRO A 77 -12.36 16.77 -1.38
C PRO A 77 -12.68 15.74 -0.30
N ALA A 78 -13.96 15.62 0.08
CA ALA A 78 -14.38 14.64 1.08
C ALA A 78 -14.00 13.21 0.65
N GLY A 79 -13.65 12.38 1.62
CA GLY A 79 -13.29 10.98 1.40
C GLY A 79 -11.91 10.72 0.78
N THR A 80 -11.16 11.77 0.39
CA THR A 80 -9.73 11.57 0.12
C THR A 80 -9.05 11.15 1.42
N ALA A 81 -8.27 10.07 1.37
CA ALA A 81 -7.51 9.64 2.52
C ALA A 81 -6.64 10.80 3.04
N PRO A 82 -6.44 10.96 4.37
CA PRO A 82 -5.51 11.93 4.88
C PRO A 82 -4.14 11.76 4.21
N ALA A 83 -3.56 12.86 3.76
CA ALA A 83 -2.22 12.83 3.20
C ALA A 83 -1.23 12.38 4.28
N ALA A 84 -0.28 11.51 3.91
CA ALA A 84 0.75 11.07 4.84
C ALA A 84 1.70 12.24 5.12
N ASP A 85 1.95 12.53 6.38
CA ASP A 85 2.92 13.53 6.86
C ASP A 85 3.69 12.88 8.02
N PHE A 86 4.75 12.13 7.67
CA PHE A 86 5.50 11.32 8.64
C PHE A 86 6.38 12.15 9.56
N ASP A 87 6.74 13.38 9.14
CA ASP A 87 7.60 14.25 9.91
C ASP A 87 6.90 15.50 10.49
N GLY A 88 5.60 15.66 10.22
CA GLY A 88 4.75 16.68 10.80
C GLY A 88 5.10 18.08 10.33
N ASP A 89 5.73 18.23 9.17
CA ASP A 89 6.16 19.54 8.66
C ASP A 89 5.05 20.28 7.90
N GLY A 90 3.91 19.61 7.69
CA GLY A 90 2.73 20.12 7.01
C GLY A 90 2.76 19.93 5.49
N HIS A 91 3.73 19.20 4.97
CA HIS A 91 3.82 18.80 3.57
C HIS A 91 3.64 17.29 3.45
N PRO A 92 2.75 16.81 2.58
CA PRO A 92 2.55 15.39 2.42
C PRO A 92 3.79 14.65 1.94
N ASP A 93 3.93 13.42 2.43
CA ASP A 93 5.02 12.51 2.14
C ASP A 93 4.54 11.33 1.28
N LEU A 94 5.47 10.65 0.63
CA LEU A 94 5.20 9.50 -0.22
C LEU A 94 6.01 8.29 0.24
N ALA A 95 5.33 7.21 0.61
CA ALA A 95 5.95 5.91 0.84
C ALA A 95 5.67 4.97 -0.33
N MET A 96 6.71 4.32 -0.81
CA MET A 96 6.67 3.40 -1.94
C MET A 96 7.27 2.06 -1.54
N GLY A 97 6.50 0.99 -1.67
CA GLY A 97 6.99 -0.35 -1.46
C GLY A 97 7.71 -0.92 -2.69
N ALA A 98 8.64 -1.83 -2.45
CA ALA A 98 9.35 -2.52 -3.52
C ALA A 98 9.64 -3.98 -3.15
N LEU A 99 9.44 -4.87 -4.12
CA LEU A 99 9.86 -6.27 -4.00
C LEU A 99 11.39 -6.37 -3.81
N GLY A 100 11.81 -7.35 -3.04
CA GLY A 100 13.22 -7.59 -2.80
C GLY A 100 13.99 -8.00 -4.07
N ASP A 101 15.18 -7.47 -4.21
CA ASP A 101 16.16 -7.93 -5.21
C ASP A 101 17.31 -8.65 -4.51
N VAL A 102 17.30 -9.97 -4.59
CA VAL A 102 18.30 -10.86 -3.97
C VAL A 102 19.71 -10.57 -4.48
N GLU A 103 19.84 -10.22 -5.76
CA GLU A 103 21.15 -9.94 -6.38
C GLU A 103 21.82 -8.68 -5.81
N ASN A 104 21.01 -7.75 -5.29
CA ASN A 104 21.49 -6.47 -4.75
C ASN A 104 21.39 -6.36 -3.22
N GLY A 105 21.10 -7.46 -2.53
CA GLY A 105 21.09 -7.53 -1.05
C GLY A 105 19.91 -6.86 -0.39
N SER A 106 18.81 -6.62 -1.13
CA SER A 106 17.49 -6.26 -0.59
C SER A 106 16.55 -7.47 -0.57
N ALA A 107 17.08 -8.64 -0.21
CA ALA A 107 16.25 -9.80 0.06
C ALA A 107 15.10 -9.40 1.00
N GLY A 108 13.90 -9.82 0.69
CA GLY A 108 12.73 -9.62 1.55
C GLY A 108 11.95 -8.32 1.36
N GLY A 109 12.32 -7.46 0.40
CA GLY A 109 11.60 -6.24 0.09
C GLY A 109 12.14 -4.98 0.78
N SER A 110 11.55 -3.83 0.45
CA SER A 110 11.99 -2.52 0.94
C SER A 110 10.89 -1.47 0.83
N ILE A 111 11.07 -0.39 1.57
CA ILE A 111 10.23 0.81 1.50
C ILE A 111 11.12 2.01 1.21
N ALA A 112 10.75 2.80 0.21
CA ALA A 112 11.35 4.09 -0.09
C ALA A 112 10.38 5.20 0.32
N VAL A 113 10.82 6.12 1.15
CA VAL A 113 10.03 7.28 1.59
C VAL A 113 10.64 8.54 1.00
N ALA A 114 9.81 9.34 0.35
CA ALA A 114 10.15 10.67 -0.13
C ALA A 114 9.35 11.69 0.68
N TYR A 115 10.05 12.55 1.41
CA TYR A 115 9.43 13.58 2.25
C TYR A 115 9.16 14.82 1.40
N GLY A 116 7.94 15.34 1.51
CA GLY A 116 7.48 16.52 0.82
C GLY A 116 8.24 17.80 1.21
N SER A 117 8.06 18.86 0.48
CA SER A 117 8.63 20.17 0.85
C SER A 117 7.85 21.31 0.23
N GLY A 118 7.64 22.38 0.99
CA GLY A 118 7.00 23.61 0.52
C GLY A 118 7.91 24.54 -0.30
N ASP A 119 9.02 24.06 -0.84
CA ASP A 119 9.94 24.86 -1.63
C ASP A 119 9.67 24.79 -3.16
N GLY A 120 8.59 24.11 -3.56
CA GLY A 120 8.18 23.91 -4.95
C GLY A 120 9.01 22.85 -5.69
N THR A 121 9.87 22.10 -5.00
CA THR A 121 10.60 20.97 -5.57
C THR A 121 9.89 19.64 -5.33
N GLY A 122 8.92 19.63 -4.41
CA GLY A 122 8.15 18.47 -3.99
C GLY A 122 8.92 17.45 -3.17
N LEU A 123 10.24 17.60 -2.96
CA LEU A 123 11.06 16.60 -2.28
C LEU A 123 12.16 17.25 -1.44
N ALA A 124 12.09 17.06 -0.11
CA ALA A 124 13.10 17.55 0.84
C ALA A 124 14.15 16.48 1.17
N ARG A 125 13.68 15.32 1.59
CA ARG A 125 14.50 14.25 2.15
C ARG A 125 14.01 12.91 1.63
N CYS A 126 14.87 11.88 1.72
CA CYS A 126 14.54 10.51 1.36
C CYS A 126 14.99 9.53 2.44
N GLN A 127 14.25 8.46 2.62
CA GLN A 127 14.61 7.37 3.52
C GLN A 127 14.40 6.04 2.80
N TYR A 128 15.28 5.09 3.03
CA TYR A 128 15.17 3.75 2.47
C TYR A 128 15.27 2.73 3.59
N LEU A 129 14.26 1.86 3.68
CA LEU A 129 14.04 0.98 4.80
C LEU A 129 13.98 -0.48 4.34
N THR A 130 14.69 -1.35 5.05
CA THR A 130 14.67 -2.81 4.86
C THR A 130 14.67 -3.51 6.21
N GLN A 131 14.33 -4.78 6.25
CA GLN A 131 14.46 -5.58 7.48
C GLN A 131 15.92 -5.85 7.90
N ASN A 132 16.92 -5.41 7.12
CA ASN A 132 18.32 -5.42 7.54
C ASN A 132 18.70 -4.19 8.37
N ASP A 133 17.85 -3.16 8.39
CA ASP A 133 18.14 -1.94 9.11
C ASP A 133 17.87 -2.12 10.61
N ALA A 134 18.76 -1.55 11.42
CA ALA A 134 18.60 -1.58 12.87
C ALA A 134 17.29 -0.91 13.28
N GLY A 135 16.53 -1.53 14.16
CA GLY A 135 15.24 -1.00 14.63
C GLY A 135 14.03 -1.51 13.86
N ILE A 136 14.19 -2.13 12.69
CA ILE A 136 13.08 -2.77 11.98
C ILE A 136 13.00 -4.25 12.40
N PRO A 137 11.84 -4.71 12.91
CA PRO A 137 11.68 -6.10 13.37
C PRO A 137 11.73 -7.11 12.23
N GLY A 138 12.36 -8.27 12.46
CA GLY A 138 12.42 -9.37 11.52
C GLY A 138 13.80 -9.56 10.91
N GLU A 139 13.87 -10.36 9.86
CA GLU A 139 15.08 -10.62 9.09
C GLU A 139 14.71 -10.51 7.60
N ALA A 140 15.49 -9.80 6.83
CA ALA A 140 15.32 -9.76 5.38
C ALA A 140 15.55 -11.15 4.79
N ARG A 141 14.53 -11.69 4.10
CA ARG A 141 14.52 -12.99 3.44
C ARG A 141 13.83 -12.86 2.10
N ASP A 142 14.15 -13.73 1.17
CA ASP A 142 13.64 -13.69 -0.21
C ASP A 142 12.10 -13.70 -0.32
N GLU A 143 11.41 -14.22 0.66
CA GLU A 143 9.93 -14.32 0.68
C GLU A 143 9.29 -13.53 1.82
N ALA A 144 9.98 -12.57 2.40
CA ALA A 144 9.42 -11.74 3.48
C ALA A 144 8.47 -10.66 2.97
N PHE A 145 8.61 -10.22 1.73
CA PHE A 145 7.75 -9.23 1.05
C PHE A 145 7.52 -7.93 1.84
N PHE A 146 8.51 -7.51 2.63
CA PHE A 146 8.46 -6.26 3.40
C PHE A 146 8.26 -5.06 2.46
N GLY A 147 7.21 -4.28 2.70
CA GLY A 147 6.90 -3.11 1.90
C GLY A 147 6.10 -3.38 0.62
N THR A 148 5.67 -4.61 0.33
CA THR A 148 4.80 -4.86 -0.84
C THR A 148 3.41 -4.30 -0.66
N ASP A 149 2.98 -4.15 0.57
CA ASP A 149 1.70 -3.57 0.95
C ASP A 149 1.94 -2.60 2.11
N VAL A 150 1.61 -1.33 1.90
CA VAL A 150 1.86 -0.24 2.85
C VAL A 150 0.64 0.66 2.97
N VAL A 151 0.32 1.04 4.20
CA VAL A 151 -0.76 1.98 4.51
C VAL A 151 -0.29 3.00 5.53
N ALA A 152 -0.70 4.25 5.35
CA ALA A 152 -0.29 5.38 6.17
C ALA A 152 -1.48 5.99 6.92
N ARG A 153 -1.39 6.13 8.24
CA ARG A 153 -2.34 6.81 9.13
C ARG A 153 -1.63 7.15 10.43
N ASP A 154 -2.17 8.09 11.17
CA ASP A 154 -1.79 8.32 12.57
C ASP A 154 -2.42 7.23 13.44
N PHE A 155 -1.66 6.14 13.70
CA PHE A 155 -2.17 4.97 14.41
C PHE A 155 -2.13 5.14 15.94
N ASP A 156 -1.25 5.98 16.49
CA ASP A 156 -1.16 6.19 17.94
C ASP A 156 -1.81 7.49 18.42
N GLY A 157 -2.25 8.35 17.51
CA GLY A 157 -2.96 9.59 17.81
C GLY A 157 -2.04 10.72 18.27
N ASP A 158 -0.76 10.70 17.91
CA ASP A 158 0.21 11.70 18.34
C ASP A 158 0.37 12.88 17.36
N GLY A 159 -0.30 12.80 16.19
CA GLY A 159 -0.35 13.86 15.18
C GLY A 159 0.69 13.71 14.08
N TYR A 160 1.55 12.69 14.12
CA TYR A 160 2.41 12.29 13.02
C TYR A 160 1.80 11.10 12.28
N THR A 161 1.93 11.06 10.97
CA THR A 161 1.52 9.87 10.24
C THR A 161 2.49 8.73 10.48
N ASP A 162 1.97 7.54 10.70
CA ASP A 162 2.72 6.29 10.83
C ASP A 162 2.57 5.46 9.56
N LEU A 163 3.45 4.49 9.35
CA LEU A 163 3.42 3.60 8.20
C LEU A 163 3.31 2.14 8.64
N ALA A 164 2.24 1.46 8.27
CA ALA A 164 2.10 0.03 8.48
C ALA A 164 2.42 -0.76 7.20
N THR A 165 3.05 -1.92 7.35
CA THR A 165 3.33 -2.86 6.25
C THR A 165 3.06 -4.29 6.65
N ALA A 166 2.57 -5.10 5.70
CA ALA A 166 2.51 -6.54 5.83
C ALA A 166 3.89 -7.17 5.62
N VAL A 167 4.17 -8.23 6.34
CA VAL A 167 5.40 -9.03 6.23
C VAL A 167 5.07 -10.50 6.32
N PHE A 168 5.66 -11.31 5.44
CA PHE A 168 5.43 -12.76 5.34
C PHE A 168 6.62 -13.59 5.86
N ASP A 169 7.31 -13.10 6.89
CA ASP A 169 8.42 -13.79 7.56
C ASP A 169 7.93 -15.03 8.33
N TRP A 170 7.93 -16.20 7.70
CA TRP A 170 7.41 -17.49 8.19
C TRP A 170 5.92 -17.51 8.54
N LYS A 171 5.38 -16.37 8.94
CA LYS A 171 3.98 -16.13 9.27
C LYS A 171 3.64 -14.69 8.91
N PRO A 172 2.50 -14.46 8.25
CA PRO A 172 2.05 -13.10 8.00
C PRO A 172 1.97 -12.31 9.31
N SER A 173 2.46 -11.09 9.28
CA SER A 173 2.39 -10.16 10.42
C SER A 173 2.44 -8.72 9.95
N VAL A 174 2.09 -7.80 10.81
CA VAL A 174 2.14 -6.36 10.56
C VAL A 174 3.31 -5.74 11.31
N ILE A 175 4.02 -4.84 10.66
CA ILE A 175 4.99 -3.94 11.28
C ILE A 175 4.45 -2.52 11.14
N ILE A 176 4.42 -1.75 12.22
CA ILE A 176 4.15 -0.31 12.21
C ILE A 176 5.48 0.40 12.42
N MET A 177 5.76 1.38 11.56
CA MET A 177 6.85 2.33 11.69
C MET A 177 6.26 3.67 12.12
N TRP A 178 6.79 4.22 13.20
CA TRP A 178 6.24 5.41 13.85
C TRP A 178 6.81 6.69 13.26
N GLY A 179 5.90 7.64 12.98
CA GLY A 179 6.24 9.01 12.61
C GLY A 179 6.84 9.80 13.75
N SER A 180 7.63 10.81 13.42
CA SER A 180 8.28 11.72 14.37
C SER A 180 8.80 12.96 13.66
N PRO A 181 9.22 14.05 14.36
CA PRO A 181 9.84 15.22 13.73
C PRO A 181 11.07 14.90 12.87
N ASP A 182 11.65 13.74 13.03
CA ASP A 182 12.81 13.28 12.26
C ASP A 182 12.41 12.33 11.09
N GLY A 183 11.11 12.12 10.87
CA GLY A 183 10.54 11.15 9.93
C GLY A 183 10.23 9.81 10.61
N LEU A 184 10.20 8.70 9.87
CA LEU A 184 10.00 7.38 10.45
C LEU A 184 11.22 6.99 11.28
N ASP A 185 11.10 6.90 12.61
CA ASP A 185 12.23 6.79 13.53
C ASP A 185 12.36 5.43 14.25
N SER A 186 11.27 4.70 14.37
CA SER A 186 11.22 3.45 15.10
C SER A 186 10.15 2.52 14.54
N ALA A 187 10.27 1.21 14.79
CA ALA A 187 9.31 0.23 14.30
C ALA A 187 8.98 -0.84 15.34
N VAL A 188 7.78 -1.39 15.22
CA VAL A 188 7.31 -2.46 16.10
C VAL A 188 6.51 -3.48 15.30
N ARG A 189 6.66 -4.76 15.67
CA ARG A 189 5.76 -5.81 15.18
C ARG A 189 4.48 -5.82 16.01
N VAL A 190 3.33 -5.74 15.36
CA VAL A 190 2.02 -5.76 16.03
C VAL A 190 1.77 -7.14 16.64
N PRO A 191 1.55 -7.25 17.98
CA PRO A 191 1.32 -8.52 18.63
C PRO A 191 0.04 -9.21 18.18
N GLY A 192 0.08 -10.52 18.01
CA GLY A 192 -1.10 -11.33 17.68
C GLY A 192 -1.50 -11.34 16.20
N THR A 193 -0.74 -10.68 15.33
CA THR A 193 -0.91 -10.75 13.88
C THR A 193 -0.11 -11.91 13.25
N ASP A 194 0.41 -12.82 14.05
CA ASP A 194 1.31 -13.91 13.67
C ASP A 194 0.64 -15.06 12.89
N GLY A 195 -0.22 -14.71 11.97
CA GLY A 195 -0.54 -15.54 10.82
C GLY A 195 -1.33 -16.82 11.00
N SER A 196 -2.19 -16.90 12.00
CA SER A 196 -3.09 -18.07 12.08
C SER A 196 -4.34 -17.94 11.17
N HIS A 197 -4.50 -16.84 10.43
CA HIS A 197 -5.75 -16.49 9.77
C HIS A 197 -5.63 -15.96 8.34
N VAL A 198 -4.41 -15.75 7.83
CA VAL A 198 -4.21 -15.37 6.43
C VAL A 198 -4.06 -16.62 5.59
N SER A 199 -4.84 -16.73 4.53
CA SER A 199 -4.77 -17.87 3.63
C SER A 199 -3.42 -17.91 2.91
N TRP A 200 -2.68 -19.02 3.05
CA TRP A 200 -1.42 -19.27 2.33
C TRP A 200 -1.61 -19.51 0.82
N ALA A 201 -2.86 -19.51 0.36
CA ALA A 201 -3.19 -19.71 -1.05
C ALA A 201 -3.04 -18.42 -1.86
N LEU A 202 -2.78 -17.29 -1.21
CA LEU A 202 -2.67 -15.99 -1.83
C LEU A 202 -1.23 -15.77 -2.30
N ASP A 203 -1.09 -15.23 -3.49
CA ASP A 203 0.18 -14.72 -3.97
C ASP A 203 0.45 -13.37 -3.30
N PRO A 204 1.37 -13.29 -2.32
CA PRO A 204 1.61 -12.05 -1.56
C PRO A 204 2.14 -10.91 -2.44
N ILE A 205 2.50 -11.22 -3.68
CA ILE A 205 3.00 -10.26 -4.66
C ILE A 205 1.86 -9.49 -5.33
N LEU A 206 0.64 -10.05 -5.36
CA LEU A 206 -0.47 -9.53 -6.16
C LEU A 206 -1.66 -9.06 -5.33
N GLU A 207 -1.60 -9.15 -4.00
CA GLU A 207 -2.79 -8.95 -3.15
C GLU A 207 -2.53 -7.94 -2.03
N GLU A 208 -3.36 -6.91 -1.97
CA GLU A 208 -3.39 -5.97 -0.85
C GLU A 208 -3.99 -6.67 0.37
N GLN A 209 -3.20 -6.79 1.44
CA GLN A 209 -3.58 -7.46 2.68
C GLN A 209 -3.96 -6.48 3.78
N LEU A 210 -3.56 -5.20 3.61
CA LEU A 210 -3.75 -4.14 4.58
C LEU A 210 -4.66 -3.05 4.03
N VAL A 211 -5.51 -2.53 4.91
CA VAL A 211 -6.21 -1.26 4.68
C VAL A 211 -6.42 -0.58 6.03
N ALA A 212 -6.32 0.73 6.05
CA ALA A 212 -6.52 1.55 7.23
C ALA A 212 -7.70 2.51 7.04
N GLY A 213 -8.41 2.79 8.13
CA GLY A 213 -9.56 3.69 8.16
C GLY A 213 -10.13 3.75 9.57
N ASP A 214 -11.08 4.63 9.82
CA ASP A 214 -11.86 4.62 11.07
C ASP A 214 -13.08 3.69 10.87
N PHE A 215 -12.88 2.38 11.08
CA PHE A 215 -13.90 1.36 10.79
C PHE A 215 -14.95 1.19 11.91
N ASP A 216 -14.84 1.89 13.01
CA ASP A 216 -15.84 1.84 14.09
C ASP A 216 -16.38 3.20 14.52
N GLY A 217 -15.96 4.28 13.85
CA GLY A 217 -16.46 5.63 14.02
C GLY A 217 -16.03 6.27 15.35
N ASP A 218 -14.87 5.88 15.89
CA ASP A 218 -14.37 6.41 17.17
C ASP A 218 -13.37 7.56 17.01
N GLY A 219 -12.99 7.89 15.75
CA GLY A 219 -12.10 8.97 15.38
C GLY A 219 -10.61 8.58 15.42
N HIS A 220 -10.29 7.30 15.58
CA HIS A 220 -8.93 6.79 15.53
C HIS A 220 -8.74 5.86 14.33
N ALA A 221 -7.53 5.83 13.80
CA ALA A 221 -7.23 4.94 12.69
C ALA A 221 -7.16 3.49 13.15
N ASP A 222 -7.99 2.66 12.53
CA ASP A 222 -7.99 1.21 12.63
C ASP A 222 -7.18 0.58 11.49
N LEU A 223 -6.85 -0.70 11.63
CA LEU A 223 -6.17 -1.47 10.61
C LEU A 223 -6.89 -2.80 10.37
N VAL A 224 -7.25 -3.09 9.12
CA VAL A 224 -7.71 -4.41 8.71
C VAL A 224 -6.53 -5.20 8.14
N PHE A 225 -6.33 -6.40 8.68
CA PHE A 225 -5.33 -7.35 8.23
C PHE A 225 -5.94 -8.74 8.10
N GLY A 226 -6.22 -9.13 6.86
CA GLY A 226 -6.82 -10.43 6.54
C GLY A 226 -8.34 -10.50 6.75
N LEU A 227 -9.10 -10.50 5.66
CA LEU A 227 -10.54 -10.72 5.67
C LEU A 227 -10.90 -12.14 6.13
N GLY A 228 -12.08 -12.29 6.73
CA GLY A 228 -12.56 -13.59 7.24
C GLY A 228 -11.97 -14.01 8.59
N SER A 229 -11.16 -13.18 9.20
CA SER A 229 -10.54 -13.43 10.50
C SER A 229 -11.38 -12.93 11.67
N ASN A 230 -11.41 -13.69 12.77
CA ASN A 230 -12.04 -13.25 14.03
C ASN A 230 -11.28 -12.09 14.72
N LYS A 231 -10.09 -11.75 14.24
CA LYS A 231 -9.23 -10.68 14.74
C LYS A 231 -8.65 -9.86 13.59
N GLY A 232 -9.33 -9.81 12.46
CA GLY A 232 -8.86 -9.10 11.27
C GLY A 232 -8.92 -7.58 11.41
N LEU A 233 -9.76 -7.06 12.30
CA LEU A 233 -9.81 -5.64 12.65
C LEU A 233 -8.99 -5.40 13.92
N LEU A 234 -7.99 -4.55 13.82
CA LEU A 234 -7.14 -4.05 14.89
C LEU A 234 -7.53 -2.60 15.14
N LYS A 235 -8.11 -2.32 16.32
CA LYS A 235 -8.68 -1.00 16.60
C LYS A 235 -7.66 -0.05 17.20
N GLY A 236 -7.65 1.18 16.70
CA GLY A 236 -6.90 2.30 17.25
C GLY A 236 -7.44 2.81 18.59
N PRO A 237 -6.73 3.75 19.27
CA PRO A 237 -5.34 4.06 18.97
C PRO A 237 -4.39 2.93 19.39
N PHE A 238 -3.33 2.76 18.64
CA PHE A 238 -2.28 1.81 18.99
C PHE A 238 -1.33 2.41 20.01
N LYS A 239 -0.74 1.56 20.84
CA LYS A 239 0.37 1.98 21.70
C LYS A 239 1.70 1.83 20.96
N ARG A 240 2.71 2.59 21.34
CA ARG A 240 4.05 2.53 20.74
C ARG A 240 4.71 1.14 20.78
N GLU A 241 4.27 0.23 21.66
CA GLU A 241 4.66 -1.19 21.61
C GLU A 241 3.85 -2.02 20.61
N GLY A 242 3.02 -1.38 19.76
CA GLY A 242 2.21 -2.00 18.72
C GLY A 242 0.90 -2.63 19.19
N THR A 243 0.54 -2.49 20.47
CA THR A 243 -0.70 -3.09 20.99
C THR A 243 -1.91 -2.25 20.58
N PRO A 244 -2.89 -2.79 19.82
CA PRO A 244 -4.13 -2.08 19.50
C PRO A 244 -5.00 -1.88 20.75
N ALA A 245 -5.88 -0.88 20.75
CA ALA A 245 -6.86 -0.67 21.81
C ALA A 245 -7.87 -1.83 21.90
N GLY A 246 -8.13 -2.49 20.79
CA GLY A 246 -9.00 -3.63 20.72
C GLY A 246 -8.82 -4.45 19.45
N THR A 247 -9.54 -5.55 19.33
CA THR A 247 -9.62 -6.34 18.10
C THR A 247 -11.06 -6.72 17.82
N GLY A 248 -11.42 -6.84 16.55
CA GLY A 248 -12.74 -7.24 16.11
C GLY A 248 -12.69 -8.27 14.97
N PRO A 249 -13.80 -8.98 14.74
CA PRO A 249 -13.93 -9.82 13.58
C PRO A 249 -14.14 -8.97 12.32
N VAL A 250 -13.52 -9.36 11.23
CA VAL A 250 -13.95 -8.99 9.88
C VAL A 250 -14.55 -10.24 9.28
N SER A 251 -15.88 -10.30 9.23
CA SER A 251 -16.56 -11.46 8.68
C SER A 251 -16.24 -11.61 7.21
N ALA A 252 -16.02 -12.84 6.75
CA ALA A 252 -15.94 -13.08 5.31
C ALA A 252 -17.23 -12.60 4.64
N PRO A 253 -17.15 -11.97 3.45
CA PRO A 253 -18.36 -11.62 2.70
C PRO A 253 -19.20 -12.87 2.43
N ARG A 254 -20.51 -12.70 2.34
CA ARG A 254 -21.37 -13.80 1.87
C ARG A 254 -21.00 -14.08 0.41
N GLN A 255 -20.74 -15.34 0.12
CA GLN A 255 -20.39 -15.75 -1.25
C GLN A 255 -21.47 -15.30 -2.23
N PRO A 256 -21.18 -14.46 -3.23
CA PRO A 256 -22.14 -14.07 -4.25
C PRO A 256 -22.51 -15.24 -5.17
N ALA A 257 -21.70 -16.31 -5.22
CA ALA A 257 -22.00 -17.57 -5.90
C ALA A 257 -21.32 -18.73 -5.17
N LYS A 258 -21.79 -19.96 -5.40
CA LYS A 258 -21.31 -21.18 -4.71
C LYS A 258 -19.86 -21.55 -5.02
N ASP A 259 -19.27 -20.94 -6.04
CA ASP A 259 -17.98 -21.31 -6.62
C ASP A 259 -16.91 -20.22 -6.46
N ILE A 260 -17.22 -19.10 -5.78
CA ILE A 260 -16.26 -18.01 -5.51
C ILE A 260 -15.56 -18.30 -4.19
N ASP A 261 -14.25 -18.46 -4.25
CA ASP A 261 -13.43 -18.49 -3.04
C ASP A 261 -13.34 -17.06 -2.48
N THR A 262 -14.07 -16.79 -1.41
CA THR A 262 -14.09 -15.48 -0.74
C THR A 262 -12.78 -15.14 -0.05
N ALA A 263 -11.80 -16.05 -0.05
CA ALA A 263 -10.47 -15.80 0.45
C ALA A 263 -9.54 -15.15 -0.60
N ASN A 264 -9.93 -15.15 -1.88
CA ASN A 264 -9.14 -14.55 -2.95
C ASN A 264 -9.63 -13.13 -3.25
N TYR A 265 -9.09 -12.13 -2.60
CA TYR A 265 -9.29 -10.72 -2.94
C TYR A 265 -7.95 -10.11 -3.35
N ARG A 266 -7.99 -9.15 -4.28
CA ARG A 266 -6.81 -8.53 -4.89
C ARG A 266 -6.60 -7.08 -4.49
N GLY A 267 -7.55 -6.47 -3.82
CA GLY A 267 -7.44 -5.09 -3.40
C GLY A 267 -8.47 -4.77 -2.32
N LEU A 268 -8.10 -3.84 -1.48
CA LEU A 268 -8.93 -3.29 -0.42
C LEU A 268 -8.94 -1.76 -0.55
N VAL A 269 -10.12 -1.17 -0.45
CA VAL A 269 -10.29 0.29 -0.46
C VAL A 269 -11.23 0.69 0.66
N SER A 270 -10.92 1.78 1.35
CA SER A 270 -11.74 2.32 2.44
C SER A 270 -12.10 3.78 2.20
N GLY A 271 -13.23 4.20 2.75
CA GLY A 271 -13.65 5.59 2.80
C GLY A 271 -15.10 5.73 3.23
N ASP A 272 -15.45 6.91 3.73
CA ASP A 272 -16.79 7.26 4.22
C ASP A 272 -17.75 7.53 3.05
N LEU A 273 -18.47 6.49 2.62
CA LEU A 273 -19.40 6.53 1.47
C LEU A 273 -20.83 6.90 1.86
N ASP A 274 -21.11 7.04 3.15
CA ASP A 274 -22.44 7.45 3.62
C ASP A 274 -22.46 8.71 4.49
N GLY A 275 -21.28 9.31 4.70
CA GLY A 275 -21.14 10.60 5.38
C GLY A 275 -21.44 10.51 6.88
N ASP A 276 -21.28 9.33 7.51
CA ASP A 276 -21.51 9.14 8.92
C ASP A 276 -20.25 9.31 9.79
N GLY A 277 -19.09 9.45 9.13
CA GLY A 277 -17.78 9.67 9.74
C GLY A 277 -16.99 8.40 10.01
N ALA A 278 -17.52 7.24 9.68
CA ALA A 278 -16.80 5.97 9.71
C ALA A 278 -16.49 5.50 8.30
N ASP A 279 -15.34 4.83 8.11
CA ASP A 279 -14.93 4.38 6.79
C ASP A 279 -15.54 3.01 6.45
N GLU A 280 -16.23 2.91 5.32
CA GLU A 280 -16.60 1.64 4.72
C GLU A 280 -15.41 0.93 4.11
N LEU A 281 -15.54 -0.39 3.96
CA LEU A 281 -14.52 -1.22 3.30
C LEU A 281 -15.09 -1.89 2.05
N MET A 282 -14.39 -1.78 0.94
CA MET A 282 -14.63 -2.50 -0.31
C MET A 282 -13.50 -3.50 -0.55
N ALA A 283 -13.88 -4.76 -0.82
CA ALA A 283 -12.94 -5.82 -1.18
C ALA A 283 -13.20 -6.32 -2.60
N PHE A 284 -12.16 -6.33 -3.43
CA PHE A 284 -12.21 -6.75 -4.83
C PHE A 284 -11.79 -8.21 -4.93
N HIS A 285 -12.69 -9.09 -5.39
CA HIS A 285 -12.45 -10.53 -5.45
C HIS A 285 -12.11 -11.00 -6.86
N HIS A 286 -11.40 -12.12 -6.93
CA HIS A 286 -11.11 -12.82 -8.17
C HIS A 286 -11.66 -14.25 -8.12
N ASP A 287 -12.39 -14.66 -9.16
CA ASP A 287 -13.14 -15.92 -9.17
C ASP A 287 -12.29 -17.18 -9.39
N GLU A 288 -11.02 -17.07 -9.78
CA GLU A 288 -10.23 -18.24 -10.15
C GLU A 288 -8.89 -18.35 -9.38
N PRO A 289 -8.41 -19.61 -9.15
CA PRO A 289 -7.05 -19.84 -8.69
C PRO A 289 -6.05 -19.33 -9.73
N LEU A 290 -5.00 -18.66 -9.26
CA LEU A 290 -3.90 -18.15 -10.09
C LEU A 290 -3.44 -19.18 -11.13
N GLY A 291 -3.41 -18.79 -12.40
CA GLY A 291 -2.86 -19.56 -13.51
C GLY A 291 -3.87 -20.26 -14.44
N THR A 292 -5.17 -20.06 -14.27
CA THR A 292 -6.21 -20.65 -15.15
C THR A 292 -7.03 -19.62 -15.92
N ALA A 293 -6.47 -18.42 -16.19
CA ALA A 293 -7.17 -17.31 -16.83
C ALA A 293 -8.15 -17.73 -17.93
N ARG A 294 -9.43 -17.64 -17.64
CA ARG A 294 -10.52 -17.77 -18.62
C ARG A 294 -11.23 -16.44 -18.72
N PHE A 295 -11.56 -16.02 -19.93
CA PHE A 295 -12.17 -14.72 -20.27
C PHE A 295 -13.62 -14.51 -19.75
N GLU A 296 -14.14 -15.42 -18.95
CA GLU A 296 -15.50 -15.34 -18.36
C GLU A 296 -15.46 -15.02 -16.86
N GLU A 297 -14.30 -14.61 -16.33
CA GLU A 297 -14.08 -14.38 -14.91
C GLU A 297 -14.88 -13.19 -14.41
N ARG A 298 -15.48 -13.36 -13.24
CA ARG A 298 -16.14 -12.31 -12.50
C ARG A 298 -15.18 -11.70 -11.50
N TRP A 299 -15.33 -10.40 -11.27
CA TRP A 299 -14.56 -9.63 -10.31
C TRP A 299 -15.51 -8.93 -9.33
N PRO A 300 -16.24 -9.69 -8.51
CA PRO A 300 -17.21 -9.12 -7.61
C PRO A 300 -16.53 -8.21 -6.58
N VAL A 301 -17.23 -7.14 -6.21
CA VAL A 301 -16.82 -6.23 -5.15
C VAL A 301 -17.72 -6.47 -3.94
N SER A 302 -17.14 -6.77 -2.80
CA SER A 302 -17.86 -6.90 -1.54
C SER A 302 -17.82 -5.59 -0.78
N TYR A 303 -18.98 -5.17 -0.28
CA TYR A 303 -19.14 -3.98 0.52
C TYR A 303 -19.33 -4.34 2.00
N PHE A 304 -18.55 -3.69 2.86
CA PHE A 304 -18.66 -3.80 4.31
C PHE A 304 -19.01 -2.45 4.88
N HIS A 305 -20.15 -2.38 5.51
CA HIS A 305 -20.59 -1.17 6.18
C HIS A 305 -19.92 -1.07 7.56
N ALA A 306 -19.37 0.08 7.86
CA ALA A 306 -18.82 0.42 9.16
C ALA A 306 -19.95 0.55 10.18
N ARG A 307 -19.72 0.09 11.39
CA ARG A 307 -20.68 0.18 12.48
C ARG A 307 -19.95 0.27 13.80
N ARG A 308 -20.59 0.87 14.77
CA ARG A 308 -20.12 0.85 16.14
C ARG A 308 -19.85 -0.59 16.59
N GLY A 309 -18.58 -0.98 16.59
CA GLY A 309 -18.15 -2.35 16.89
C GLY A 309 -17.38 -3.03 15.77
N GLY A 310 -17.32 -2.44 14.57
CA GLY A 310 -16.52 -2.86 13.44
C GLY A 310 -17.30 -3.13 12.16
N LEU A 311 -16.64 -3.75 11.21
CA LEU A 311 -17.11 -3.97 9.84
C LEU A 311 -18.10 -5.14 9.75
N ALA A 312 -19.17 -4.96 9.01
CA ALA A 312 -20.14 -6.00 8.70
C ALA A 312 -20.43 -6.05 7.19
N PRO A 313 -20.36 -7.23 6.55
CA PRO A 313 -20.70 -7.35 5.14
C PRO A 313 -22.17 -6.97 4.92
N SER A 314 -22.46 -6.22 3.86
CA SER A 314 -23.79 -5.79 3.51
C SER A 314 -24.16 -6.28 2.12
N ASP A 315 -25.32 -6.95 2.00
CA ASP A 315 -25.91 -7.39 0.74
C ASP A 315 -26.86 -6.31 0.15
N ASP A 316 -27.03 -5.17 0.83
CA ASP A 316 -27.96 -4.12 0.45
C ASP A 316 -27.41 -3.17 -0.62
N VAL A 317 -26.12 -3.27 -0.93
CA VAL A 317 -25.42 -2.49 -1.94
C VAL A 317 -24.98 -3.43 -3.07
N ASP A 318 -25.47 -3.17 -4.28
CA ASP A 318 -25.10 -3.91 -5.49
C ASP A 318 -24.04 -3.11 -6.25
N LEU A 319 -22.78 -3.51 -6.08
CA LEU A 319 -21.64 -2.90 -6.75
C LEU A 319 -21.33 -3.62 -8.06
N PRO A 320 -20.94 -2.89 -9.12
CA PRO A 320 -20.46 -3.53 -10.34
C PRO A 320 -19.16 -4.30 -10.10
N ASP A 321 -18.96 -5.40 -10.85
CA ASP A 321 -17.70 -6.14 -10.89
C ASP A 321 -16.55 -5.18 -11.31
N ALA A 322 -15.45 -5.16 -10.56
CA ALA A 322 -14.34 -4.25 -10.81
C ALA A 322 -12.98 -4.84 -10.43
N ALA A 323 -11.93 -4.42 -11.14
CA ALA A 323 -10.56 -4.86 -10.90
C ALA A 323 -9.80 -3.96 -9.90
N ALA A 324 -10.19 -2.69 -9.79
CA ALA A 324 -9.59 -1.70 -8.91
C ALA A 324 -10.61 -0.63 -8.52
N GLY A 325 -10.33 0.09 -7.46
CA GLY A 325 -11.16 1.19 -6.99
C GLY A 325 -10.37 2.28 -6.26
N ALA A 326 -11.02 3.44 -6.12
CA ALA A 326 -10.56 4.56 -5.31
C ALA A 326 -11.78 5.29 -4.72
N VAL A 327 -11.56 6.13 -3.73
CA VAL A 327 -12.63 6.88 -3.04
C VAL A 327 -12.31 8.37 -3.04
N GLY A 328 -13.27 9.21 -3.42
CA GLY A 328 -13.16 10.66 -3.39
C GLY A 328 -14.46 11.33 -3.86
N ASP A 329 -14.72 12.54 -3.39
CA ASP A 329 -15.91 13.33 -3.73
C ASP A 329 -15.74 13.97 -5.12
N VAL A 330 -16.17 13.25 -6.17
CA VAL A 330 -15.98 13.68 -7.58
C VAL A 330 -17.03 14.68 -8.04
N ASP A 331 -18.13 14.85 -7.31
CA ASP A 331 -19.20 15.80 -7.67
C ASP A 331 -19.38 16.96 -6.67
N GLY A 332 -18.60 16.98 -5.59
CA GLY A 332 -18.51 18.08 -4.63
C GLY A 332 -19.75 18.18 -3.71
N ASP A 333 -20.45 17.08 -3.48
CA ASP A 333 -21.64 17.09 -2.63
C ASP A 333 -21.31 16.92 -1.13
N GLY A 334 -20.04 16.65 -0.80
CA GLY A 334 -19.53 16.51 0.56
C GLY A 334 -19.60 15.09 1.10
N VAL A 335 -19.95 14.10 0.29
CA VAL A 335 -19.89 12.67 0.59
C VAL A 335 -18.96 12.00 -0.43
N ALA A 336 -18.12 11.10 0.04
CA ALA A 336 -17.19 10.44 -0.87
C ALA A 336 -17.92 9.48 -1.84
N ASP A 337 -17.41 9.40 -3.07
CA ASP A 337 -17.87 8.51 -4.12
C ASP A 337 -16.90 7.34 -4.28
N LEU A 338 -17.44 6.19 -4.69
CA LEU A 338 -16.62 5.03 -5.06
C LEU A 338 -16.37 5.03 -6.56
N VAL A 339 -15.11 5.17 -6.94
CA VAL A 339 -14.64 5.11 -8.32
C VAL A 339 -14.12 3.71 -8.62
N LEU A 340 -14.63 3.08 -9.66
CA LEU A 340 -14.35 1.69 -10.00
C LEU A 340 -13.79 1.57 -11.43
N SER A 341 -12.85 0.63 -11.63
CA SER A 341 -12.47 0.13 -12.95
C SER A 341 -13.22 -1.17 -13.24
N PRO A 342 -14.34 -1.11 -13.99
CA PRO A 342 -15.10 -2.31 -14.28
C PRO A 342 -14.30 -3.32 -15.10
N ARG A 343 -14.43 -4.60 -14.76
CA ARG A 343 -13.92 -5.69 -15.58
C ARG A 343 -15.08 -6.61 -15.94
N ARG A 344 -15.42 -6.63 -17.21
CA ARG A 344 -16.45 -7.51 -17.75
C ARG A 344 -15.95 -8.15 -19.04
N GLY A 345 -15.81 -9.47 -19.09
CA GLY A 345 -15.66 -10.32 -20.26
C GLY A 345 -15.29 -9.64 -21.59
N LYS A 346 -15.54 -10.27 -22.71
CA LYS A 346 -15.13 -9.88 -24.08
C LYS A 346 -15.50 -8.48 -24.61
N ALA A 347 -16.16 -7.64 -23.85
CA ALA A 347 -16.64 -6.32 -24.27
C ALA A 347 -16.26 -5.21 -23.28
N SER A 348 -15.28 -5.42 -22.42
CA SER A 348 -14.88 -4.37 -21.49
C SER A 348 -13.94 -3.39 -22.17
N HIS A 349 -14.51 -2.26 -22.56
CA HIS A 349 -13.75 -1.06 -22.86
C HIS A 349 -13.11 -0.54 -21.58
N SER A 350 -11.91 0.03 -21.65
CA SER A 350 -11.32 0.74 -20.53
C SER A 350 -12.27 1.86 -20.08
N SER A 351 -12.91 1.67 -18.95
CA SER A 351 -13.92 2.60 -18.42
C SER A 351 -13.73 2.84 -16.93
N VAL A 352 -14.23 3.96 -16.47
CA VAL A 352 -14.35 4.32 -15.05
C VAL A 352 -15.83 4.42 -14.72
N THR A 353 -16.25 3.78 -13.65
CA THR A 353 -17.61 3.86 -13.12
C THR A 353 -17.59 4.56 -11.78
N VAL A 354 -18.40 5.60 -11.63
CA VAL A 354 -18.64 6.27 -10.34
C VAL A 354 -19.92 5.75 -9.73
N VAL A 355 -19.83 5.23 -8.52
CA VAL A 355 -20.96 4.89 -7.65
C VAL A 355 -21.04 5.98 -6.60
N TYR A 356 -21.97 6.91 -6.77
CA TYR A 356 -22.07 8.08 -5.91
C TYR A 356 -22.43 7.71 -4.47
N GLY A 357 -21.69 8.31 -3.52
CA GLY A 357 -22.00 8.23 -2.11
C GLY A 357 -23.30 8.94 -1.76
N SER A 358 -23.84 8.65 -0.62
CA SER A 358 -24.98 9.38 -0.06
C SER A 358 -25.27 8.93 1.37
N LYS A 359 -26.00 9.73 2.14
CA LYS A 359 -26.44 9.38 3.50
C LYS A 359 -27.31 8.12 3.59
N ALA A 360 -27.80 7.63 2.48
CA ALA A 360 -28.54 6.38 2.37
C ALA A 360 -27.64 5.20 1.97
N GLY A 361 -26.35 5.45 1.76
CA GLY A 361 -25.34 4.53 1.25
C GLY A 361 -25.03 4.73 -0.23
N PRO A 362 -23.96 4.12 -0.73
CA PRO A 362 -23.51 4.30 -2.11
C PRO A 362 -24.54 3.79 -3.13
N GLY A 363 -24.73 4.56 -4.22
CA GLY A 363 -25.64 4.25 -5.33
C GLY A 363 -27.14 4.33 -5.01
N LYS A 364 -27.52 4.82 -3.82
CA LYS A 364 -28.93 4.84 -3.40
C LYS A 364 -29.69 6.07 -3.88
N GLU A 365 -29.07 7.23 -3.89
CA GLU A 365 -29.73 8.50 -4.22
C GLU A 365 -29.44 8.95 -5.65
N LYS A 366 -28.19 8.84 -6.09
CA LYS A 366 -27.74 9.20 -7.43
C LYS A 366 -27.36 7.95 -8.23
N ARG A 367 -27.76 7.92 -9.49
CA ARG A 367 -27.46 6.80 -10.38
C ARG A 367 -25.98 6.82 -10.78
N SER A 368 -25.33 5.67 -10.72
CA SER A 368 -23.95 5.50 -11.18
C SER A 368 -23.76 5.98 -12.61
N THR A 369 -22.59 6.58 -12.88
CA THR A 369 -22.18 7.04 -14.21
C THR A 369 -20.99 6.23 -14.71
N ILE A 370 -20.90 6.08 -16.03
CA ILE A 370 -19.79 5.41 -16.70
C ILE A 370 -19.13 6.42 -17.62
N THR A 371 -17.81 6.56 -17.50
CA THR A 371 -16.98 7.37 -18.39
C THR A 371 -16.00 6.44 -19.10
N ASP A 372 -16.05 6.41 -20.41
CA ASP A 372 -15.26 5.55 -21.29
C ASP A 372 -14.72 6.32 -22.50
N ARG A 373 -14.09 5.61 -23.43
CA ARG A 373 -13.54 6.22 -24.66
C ARG A 373 -14.59 6.76 -25.62
N ASP A 374 -15.83 6.28 -25.52
CA ASP A 374 -16.98 6.79 -26.31
C ASP A 374 -17.58 8.08 -25.71
N THR A 375 -17.20 8.39 -24.46
CA THR A 375 -17.62 9.63 -23.79
C THR A 375 -17.00 10.84 -24.51
N PRO A 376 -17.79 11.82 -24.96
CA PRO A 376 -17.27 12.98 -25.68
C PRO A 376 -16.19 13.72 -24.90
N GLY A 377 -15.02 13.90 -25.54
CA GLY A 377 -13.87 14.59 -24.95
C GLY A 377 -12.83 13.67 -24.32
N VAL A 378 -13.14 12.42 -24.02
CA VAL A 378 -12.16 11.46 -23.50
C VAL A 378 -11.17 11.07 -24.60
N PRO A 379 -9.86 11.35 -24.45
CA PRO A 379 -8.86 11.09 -25.47
C PRO A 379 -8.36 9.63 -25.45
N GLY A 380 -7.65 9.26 -26.50
CA GLY A 380 -6.96 7.98 -26.63
C GLY A 380 -7.68 7.01 -27.56
N GLU A 381 -7.03 5.89 -27.83
CA GLU A 381 -7.56 4.81 -28.66
C GLU A 381 -8.04 3.68 -27.76
N GLU A 382 -9.10 3.00 -28.18
CA GLU A 382 -9.54 1.77 -27.52
C GLU A 382 -8.41 0.73 -27.56
N PRO A 383 -8.07 0.11 -26.43
CA PRO A 383 -7.17 -1.02 -26.44
C PRO A 383 -7.74 -2.12 -27.33
N GLN A 384 -6.89 -2.72 -28.16
CA GLN A 384 -7.31 -3.81 -29.04
C GLN A 384 -7.45 -5.15 -28.32
N ASP A 385 -7.05 -5.20 -27.04
CA ASP A 385 -7.15 -6.39 -26.19
C ASP A 385 -8.40 -6.33 -25.31
N GLU A 386 -9.11 -7.44 -25.28
CA GLU A 386 -10.35 -7.62 -24.52
C GLU A 386 -10.12 -7.54 -22.98
N ASP A 387 -8.85 -7.55 -22.53
CA ASP A 387 -8.44 -7.57 -21.13
C ASP A 387 -7.91 -6.22 -20.59
N ALA A 388 -8.00 -5.16 -21.38
CA ALA A 388 -7.46 -3.86 -20.99
C ALA A 388 -8.39 -3.12 -20.02
N ALA A 389 -8.35 -3.49 -18.74
CA ALA A 389 -8.90 -2.70 -17.65
C ALA A 389 -7.81 -1.76 -17.08
N PHE A 390 -8.23 -0.68 -16.45
CA PHE A 390 -7.34 0.06 -15.56
C PHE A 390 -7.06 -0.81 -14.32
N THR A 391 -5.79 -1.00 -14.01
CA THR A 391 -5.38 -1.86 -12.89
C THR A 391 -5.04 -1.05 -11.64
N SER A 392 -4.89 0.26 -11.77
CA SER A 392 -4.68 1.17 -10.65
C SER A 392 -5.54 2.42 -10.84
N LEU A 393 -6.11 2.89 -9.75
CA LEU A 393 -6.93 4.11 -9.67
C LEU A 393 -6.51 4.91 -8.45
N ASP A 394 -6.57 6.22 -8.57
CA ASP A 394 -6.55 7.12 -7.42
C ASP A 394 -7.34 8.39 -7.67
N THR A 395 -7.69 9.10 -6.59
CA THR A 395 -8.49 10.32 -6.61
C THR A 395 -7.80 11.44 -5.85
N GLY A 396 -7.89 12.66 -6.38
CA GLY A 396 -7.35 13.86 -5.74
C GLY A 396 -7.62 15.08 -6.61
N ASP A 397 -7.63 16.26 -6.04
CA ASP A 397 -7.87 17.52 -6.75
C ASP A 397 -6.57 18.01 -7.41
N VAL A 398 -6.36 17.70 -8.71
CA VAL A 398 -5.11 18.04 -9.43
C VAL A 398 -5.12 19.46 -9.96
N ASN A 399 -6.30 20.11 -10.01
CA ASN A 399 -6.45 21.43 -10.60
C ASN A 399 -6.83 22.52 -9.58
N GLY A 400 -7.12 22.16 -8.32
CA GLY A 400 -7.44 23.07 -7.24
C GLY A 400 -8.87 23.62 -7.32
N ASP A 401 -9.81 22.91 -7.95
CA ASP A 401 -11.19 23.37 -8.12
C ASP A 401 -12.15 22.83 -7.04
N GLY A 402 -11.68 21.94 -6.17
CA GLY A 402 -12.41 21.39 -5.02
C GLY A 402 -13.20 20.12 -5.31
N TYR A 403 -13.09 19.54 -6.51
CA TYR A 403 -13.64 18.24 -6.88
C TYR A 403 -12.50 17.22 -6.95
N ALA A 404 -12.79 15.99 -6.58
CA ALA A 404 -11.82 14.93 -6.78
C ALA A 404 -11.74 14.55 -8.25
N ASP A 405 -10.54 14.68 -8.83
CA ASP A 405 -10.20 14.16 -10.15
C ASP A 405 -9.78 12.68 -10.03
N VAL A 406 -9.77 11.97 -11.14
CA VAL A 406 -9.45 10.55 -11.19
C VAL A 406 -8.28 10.32 -12.13
N VAL A 407 -7.27 9.58 -11.64
CA VAL A 407 -6.24 9.00 -12.49
C VAL A 407 -6.42 7.50 -12.58
N ALA A 408 -6.29 6.95 -13.81
CA ALA A 408 -6.46 5.54 -14.09
C ALA A 408 -5.26 5.01 -14.88
N GLY A 409 -4.50 4.11 -14.29
CA GLY A 409 -3.33 3.49 -14.89
C GLY A 409 -3.67 2.25 -15.70
N SER A 410 -3.14 2.18 -16.94
CA SER A 410 -3.26 1.03 -17.83
C SER A 410 -1.86 0.51 -18.19
N PRO A 411 -1.25 -0.29 -17.31
CA PRO A 411 0.06 -0.86 -17.59
C PRO A 411 -0.06 -1.96 -18.64
N ARG A 412 1.02 -2.17 -19.37
CA ARG A 412 1.15 -3.32 -20.27
C ARG A 412 1.84 -4.47 -19.55
N SER A 413 1.22 -5.62 -19.48
CA SER A 413 1.90 -6.83 -19.03
C SER A 413 2.22 -7.74 -20.22
N GLU A 414 3.40 -8.38 -20.22
CA GLU A 414 3.76 -9.36 -21.26
C GLU A 414 2.80 -10.57 -21.27
N GLU A 415 2.13 -10.82 -20.15
CA GLU A 415 1.27 -11.98 -19.96
C GLU A 415 -0.19 -11.68 -20.35
N TYR A 416 -0.69 -10.47 -20.11
CA TYR A 416 -2.11 -10.14 -20.23
C TYR A 416 -2.45 -9.13 -21.33
N ALA A 417 -1.51 -8.29 -21.79
CA ALA A 417 -1.76 -7.29 -22.82
C ALA A 417 -0.64 -7.24 -23.86
N LYS A 418 -0.82 -7.91 -24.98
CA LYS A 418 0.16 -7.89 -26.09
C LYS A 418 0.15 -6.58 -26.87
N THR A 419 -0.88 -5.74 -26.79
CA THR A 419 -1.14 -4.63 -27.73
C THR A 419 -1.86 -3.43 -27.11
N GLY A 420 -1.64 -3.03 -25.87
CA GLY A 420 -2.23 -1.79 -25.30
C GLY A 420 -1.20 -0.68 -25.12
N PRO A 421 -1.59 0.61 -25.12
CA PRO A 421 -0.71 1.68 -24.72
C PRO A 421 -0.50 1.65 -23.21
N GLU A 422 0.76 1.74 -22.76
CA GLU A 422 1.11 2.04 -21.37
C GLU A 422 0.83 3.51 -21.11
N GLN A 423 -0.19 3.81 -20.34
CA GLN A 423 -0.67 5.17 -20.18
C GLN A 423 -1.42 5.37 -18.85
N VAL A 424 -1.53 6.61 -18.45
CA VAL A 424 -2.44 7.06 -17.39
C VAL A 424 -3.49 7.96 -18.03
N LEU A 425 -4.77 7.69 -17.74
CA LEU A 425 -5.88 8.55 -18.08
C LEU A 425 -6.19 9.45 -16.89
N LEU A 426 -6.23 10.77 -17.11
CA LEU A 426 -6.78 11.76 -16.17
C LEU A 426 -8.21 12.10 -16.62
N LEU A 427 -9.15 12.07 -15.68
CA LEU A 427 -10.52 12.57 -15.81
C LEU A 427 -10.74 13.62 -14.72
N LEU A 428 -11.30 14.78 -15.10
CA LEU A 428 -11.57 15.83 -14.13
C LEU A 428 -12.98 15.67 -13.53
N GLY A 429 -13.04 15.89 -12.21
CA GLY A 429 -14.26 15.99 -11.44
C GLY A 429 -15.02 17.27 -11.71
N GLY A 430 -16.22 17.39 -11.19
CA GLY A 430 -17.04 18.59 -11.31
C GLY A 430 -18.48 18.35 -10.87
N PRO A 431 -19.32 19.40 -10.84
CA PRO A 431 -20.66 19.33 -10.23
C PRO A 431 -21.61 18.32 -10.90
N ASN A 432 -21.21 17.72 -12.00
CA ASN A 432 -21.97 16.65 -12.67
C ASN A 432 -21.25 15.30 -12.58
N GLY A 433 -20.18 15.20 -11.79
CA GLY A 433 -19.28 14.05 -11.72
C GLY A 433 -18.24 14.09 -12.84
N LEU A 434 -17.65 12.93 -13.15
CA LEU A 434 -16.61 12.82 -14.18
C LEU A 434 -17.16 13.07 -15.58
N THR A 435 -16.40 13.83 -16.38
CA THR A 435 -16.71 14.10 -17.78
C THR A 435 -15.45 13.95 -18.64
N GLY A 436 -15.61 14.03 -19.98
CA GLY A 436 -14.45 14.08 -20.88
C GLY A 436 -13.86 15.50 -21.05
N GLU A 437 -14.44 16.53 -20.43
CA GLU A 437 -13.89 17.88 -20.49
C GLU A 437 -12.58 17.94 -19.69
N GLY A 438 -11.51 18.42 -20.32
CA GLY A 438 -10.19 18.46 -19.68
C GLY A 438 -9.48 17.10 -19.54
N ALA A 439 -10.13 16.01 -19.96
CA ALA A 439 -9.52 14.68 -19.89
C ALA A 439 -8.21 14.59 -20.69
N ARG A 440 -7.22 13.89 -20.14
CA ARG A 440 -5.89 13.73 -20.75
C ARG A 440 -5.37 12.32 -20.63
N VAL A 441 -4.59 11.92 -21.63
CA VAL A 441 -3.77 10.71 -21.58
C VAL A 441 -2.30 11.13 -21.47
N ILE A 442 -1.57 10.50 -20.59
CA ILE A 442 -0.16 10.73 -20.35
C ILE A 442 0.56 9.39 -20.52
N ASP A 443 1.60 9.35 -21.34
CA ASP A 443 2.48 8.20 -21.48
C ASP A 443 3.94 8.54 -21.10
N ALA A 444 4.79 7.53 -20.95
CA ALA A 444 6.17 7.73 -20.57
C ALA A 444 6.94 8.67 -21.52
N GLY A 445 6.57 8.71 -22.82
CA GLY A 445 7.22 9.59 -23.81
C GLY A 445 6.92 11.07 -23.59
N ASP A 446 5.76 11.40 -23.04
CA ASP A 446 5.34 12.78 -22.78
C ASP A 446 6.16 13.43 -21.66
N ILE A 447 6.75 12.61 -20.78
CA ILE A 447 7.52 13.02 -19.60
C ILE A 447 9.02 12.72 -19.72
N GLY A 448 9.51 12.45 -20.93
CA GLY A 448 10.93 12.17 -21.18
C GLY A 448 11.38 10.74 -20.88
N GLY A 449 10.47 9.85 -20.55
CA GLY A 449 10.70 8.41 -20.42
C GLY A 449 10.85 7.71 -21.77
N LYS A 450 11.22 6.45 -21.74
CA LYS A 450 11.29 5.61 -22.94
C LYS A 450 9.98 4.82 -23.08
N LYS A 451 9.39 4.84 -24.27
CA LYS A 451 8.31 3.91 -24.62
C LYS A 451 8.91 2.49 -24.79
N SER A 452 9.00 1.76 -23.70
CA SER A 452 9.52 0.39 -23.67
C SER A 452 8.35 -0.56 -23.48
N ALA A 453 8.30 -1.64 -24.22
CA ALA A 453 7.26 -2.69 -24.05
C ALA A 453 7.32 -3.41 -22.68
N ARG A 454 8.25 -3.04 -21.82
CA ARG A 454 8.46 -3.62 -20.48
C ARG A 454 8.40 -2.58 -19.37
N ALA A 455 8.05 -1.33 -19.69
CA ALA A 455 8.09 -0.26 -18.71
C ALA A 455 7.01 -0.41 -17.65
N SER A 456 5.86 -1.00 -18.00
CA SER A 456 4.68 -1.11 -17.12
C SER A 456 4.26 0.25 -16.53
N PHE A 457 4.39 1.33 -17.32
CA PHE A 457 4.02 2.67 -16.91
C PHE A 457 2.52 2.73 -16.56
N GLY A 458 2.20 3.29 -15.41
CA GLY A 458 0.83 3.30 -14.89
C GLY A 458 0.46 2.05 -14.07
N MET A 459 1.42 1.19 -13.72
CA MET A 459 1.16 0.01 -12.89
C MET A 459 0.65 0.38 -11.50
N SER A 460 1.15 1.47 -10.94
CA SER A 460 0.63 2.10 -9.74
C SER A 460 0.59 3.60 -9.93
N VAL A 461 -0.48 4.24 -9.48
CA VAL A 461 -0.68 5.69 -9.54
C VAL A 461 -1.06 6.22 -8.16
N ARG A 462 -0.63 7.46 -7.86
CA ARG A 462 -0.94 8.12 -6.60
C ARG A 462 -1.08 9.62 -6.79
N LEU A 463 -2.13 10.20 -6.21
CA LEU A 463 -2.37 11.63 -6.15
C LEU A 463 -2.12 12.16 -4.73
N VAL A 464 -1.11 13.00 -4.57
CA VAL A 464 -0.71 13.61 -3.29
C VAL A 464 -0.13 15.00 -3.58
N ASP A 465 -0.50 16.01 -2.81
CA ASP A 465 0.05 17.37 -2.89
C ASP A 465 1.45 17.41 -2.24
N MET A 466 2.49 17.03 -3.01
CA MET A 466 3.87 16.90 -2.51
C MET A 466 4.57 18.25 -2.30
N ASP A 467 4.14 19.31 -2.98
CA ASP A 467 4.78 20.61 -2.90
C ASP A 467 3.99 21.66 -2.09
N GLY A 468 2.84 21.27 -1.54
CA GLY A 468 2.03 22.07 -0.63
C GLY A 468 1.28 23.20 -1.34
N ASP A 469 1.04 23.10 -2.65
CA ASP A 469 0.34 24.15 -3.42
C ASP A 469 -1.18 23.97 -3.46
N HIS A 470 -1.71 22.97 -2.75
CA HIS A 470 -3.11 22.56 -2.66
C HIS A 470 -3.67 21.94 -3.95
N ARG A 471 -2.80 21.39 -4.78
CA ARG A 471 -3.15 20.54 -5.92
C ARG A 471 -2.46 19.20 -5.78
N ALA A 472 -3.18 18.15 -6.08
CA ALA A 472 -2.57 16.82 -6.04
C ALA A 472 -1.59 16.64 -7.21
N ASP A 473 -0.38 16.22 -6.89
CA ASP A 473 0.63 15.77 -7.84
C ASP A 473 0.44 14.30 -8.16
N LEU A 474 0.72 13.89 -9.38
CA LEU A 474 0.67 12.47 -9.76
C LEU A 474 2.03 11.81 -9.57
N THR A 475 2.09 10.80 -8.73
CA THR A 475 3.16 9.81 -8.77
C THR A 475 2.72 8.62 -9.63
N VAL A 476 3.54 8.25 -10.61
CA VAL A 476 3.29 7.09 -11.47
C VAL A 476 4.49 6.16 -11.51
N ALA A 477 4.23 4.88 -11.30
CA ALA A 477 5.23 3.84 -11.32
C ALA A 477 5.48 3.29 -12.73
N ALA A 478 6.76 3.04 -13.01
CA ALA A 478 7.23 2.36 -14.21
C ALA A 478 8.34 1.36 -13.86
N PRO A 479 7.98 0.16 -13.34
CA PRO A 479 8.95 -0.79 -12.82
C PRO A 479 9.96 -1.32 -13.84
N GLY A 480 9.67 -1.26 -15.12
CA GLY A 480 10.53 -1.73 -16.21
C GLY A 480 11.06 -0.65 -17.15
N ASP A 481 11.02 0.63 -16.77
CA ASP A 481 11.36 1.77 -17.64
C ASP A 481 12.81 1.76 -18.20
N ASP A 482 13.74 1.16 -17.50
CA ASP A 482 15.09 0.91 -18.02
C ASP A 482 15.45 -0.56 -17.77
N GLU A 483 16.09 -1.27 -18.68
CA GLU A 483 16.44 -2.70 -18.53
C GLU A 483 17.13 -3.02 -17.19
N ILE A 484 17.48 -2.01 -16.42
CA ILE A 484 18.27 -2.08 -15.19
C ILE A 484 17.62 -1.37 -14.00
N ARG A 485 16.61 -0.50 -14.22
CA ARG A 485 16.08 0.39 -13.16
C ARG A 485 14.58 0.58 -13.26
N SER A 486 13.92 0.36 -12.14
CA SER A 486 12.55 0.83 -11.95
C SER A 486 12.55 2.32 -11.62
N SER A 487 11.51 3.03 -11.98
CA SER A 487 11.36 4.45 -11.68
C SER A 487 9.95 4.78 -11.26
N ALA A 488 9.84 5.82 -10.43
CA ALA A 488 8.60 6.55 -10.21
C ALA A 488 8.78 7.97 -10.76
N TRP A 489 7.70 8.50 -11.29
CA TRP A 489 7.66 9.82 -11.88
C TRP A 489 6.67 10.67 -11.12
N LEU A 490 7.09 11.83 -10.65
CA LEU A 490 6.25 12.82 -9.98
C LEU A 490 5.93 13.94 -10.97
N LEU A 491 4.65 14.11 -11.28
CA LEU A 491 4.12 15.10 -12.21
C LEU A 491 3.33 16.16 -11.43
N PRO A 492 3.68 17.45 -11.52
CA PRO A 492 2.99 18.50 -10.78
C PRO A 492 1.54 18.68 -11.20
N GLY A 493 0.66 18.90 -10.20
CA GLY A 493 -0.67 19.45 -10.38
C GLY A 493 -0.61 20.92 -10.81
N THR A 494 -1.58 21.38 -11.60
CA THR A 494 -1.68 22.79 -12.02
C THR A 494 -3.13 23.17 -12.22
N ASP A 495 -3.45 24.47 -12.32
CA ASP A 495 -4.80 24.96 -12.66
C ASP A 495 -5.38 24.43 -14.00
N GLN A 496 -4.56 23.74 -14.79
CA GLN A 496 -4.95 23.08 -16.04
C GLN A 496 -4.92 21.53 -15.93
N GLY A 497 -4.82 20.99 -14.72
CA GLY A 497 -4.60 19.59 -14.46
C GLY A 497 -3.11 19.23 -14.40
N LEU A 498 -2.75 17.96 -14.62
CA LEU A 498 -1.38 17.48 -14.51
C LEU A 498 -0.44 18.06 -15.56
N SER A 499 0.75 18.49 -15.14
CA SER A 499 1.79 19.02 -16.02
C SER A 499 2.77 17.93 -16.44
N THR A 500 3.15 17.93 -17.73
CA THR A 500 4.30 17.15 -18.24
C THR A 500 5.62 17.94 -18.21
N GLY A 501 5.60 19.18 -17.72
CA GLY A 501 6.76 20.01 -17.44
C GLY A 501 7.06 20.04 -15.95
N GLY A 502 8.34 20.12 -15.57
CA GLY A 502 8.73 20.09 -14.14
C GLY A 502 8.71 18.70 -13.49
N VAL A 503 8.66 17.66 -14.30
CA VAL A 503 8.58 16.28 -13.82
C VAL A 503 9.84 15.88 -13.09
N THR A 504 9.69 15.28 -11.92
CA THR A 504 10.77 14.71 -11.13
C THR A 504 10.76 13.19 -11.27
N ARG A 505 11.93 12.61 -11.55
CA ARG A 505 12.10 11.15 -11.60
C ARG A 505 12.83 10.64 -10.38
N LEU A 506 12.22 9.66 -9.72
CA LEU A 506 12.78 8.90 -8.62
C LEU A 506 13.24 7.52 -9.10
N TYR A 507 14.42 7.10 -8.72
CA TYR A 507 14.97 5.79 -8.99
C TYR A 507 15.91 5.35 -7.84
N GLY A 508 16.44 4.13 -7.88
CA GLY A 508 17.22 3.59 -6.77
C GLY A 508 18.33 4.51 -6.27
N ASP A 509 19.05 5.14 -7.19
CA ASP A 509 20.13 6.07 -6.84
C ASP A 509 19.58 7.32 -6.09
N SER A 510 18.30 7.66 -6.22
CA SER A 510 17.65 8.75 -5.47
C SER A 510 17.68 8.48 -3.95
N PHE A 511 17.75 7.22 -3.56
CA PHE A 511 17.77 6.76 -2.17
C PHE A 511 19.16 6.28 -1.72
N GLU A 512 20.23 6.72 -2.38
CA GLU A 512 21.64 6.34 -2.11
C GLU A 512 21.92 4.82 -2.19
N ARG A 513 21.18 4.08 -2.99
CA ARG A 513 21.45 2.67 -3.25
C ARG A 513 22.09 2.45 -4.61
N THR A 514 23.31 1.89 -4.59
CA THR A 514 23.95 1.34 -5.79
C THR A 514 23.36 -0.03 -6.06
N GLY A 515 22.45 -0.13 -7.05
CA GLY A 515 21.89 -1.42 -7.46
C GLY A 515 20.52 -1.27 -8.13
N LYS A 516 20.07 -2.35 -8.74
CA LYS A 516 18.74 -2.45 -9.31
C LYS A 516 17.71 -2.43 -8.17
N LEU A 517 16.99 -1.33 -8.00
CA LEU A 517 15.71 -1.37 -7.34
C LEU A 517 14.73 -1.99 -8.35
N ALA A 518 14.39 -3.23 -8.18
CA ALA A 518 13.17 -3.73 -8.75
C ALA A 518 12.02 -3.11 -7.95
N LEU A 519 11.66 -1.88 -8.28
CA LEU A 519 10.41 -1.27 -7.84
C LEU A 519 9.28 -2.04 -8.55
N TYR A 520 9.03 -3.25 -8.12
CA TYR A 520 7.78 -3.92 -8.39
C TYR A 520 6.76 -3.28 -7.44
N MET A 521 6.17 -2.22 -7.88
CA MET A 521 4.99 -1.68 -7.22
C MET A 521 3.80 -2.52 -7.71
N GLY A 522 3.78 -3.79 -7.27
CA GLY A 522 2.62 -4.65 -7.45
C GLY A 522 1.51 -4.17 -6.52
N GLY A 523 0.35 -3.94 -7.09
CA GLY A 523 -0.94 -3.68 -6.47
C GLY A 523 -0.90 -3.04 -5.08
N GLY A 524 -0.95 -1.72 -4.98
CA GLY A 524 -1.14 -1.04 -3.71
C GLY A 524 0.12 -0.65 -2.93
N GLY A 525 1.32 -0.93 -3.44
CA GLY A 525 2.58 -0.58 -2.75
C GLY A 525 2.90 0.90 -2.61
N ILE A 526 1.94 1.80 -2.75
CA ILE A 526 2.05 3.23 -2.44
C ILE A 526 1.09 3.54 -1.30
N ALA A 527 1.62 4.05 -0.19
CA ALA A 527 0.81 4.40 0.97
C ALA A 527 -0.18 5.52 0.63
N ARG A 528 -1.40 5.33 1.11
CA ARG A 528 -2.44 6.35 1.09
C ARG A 528 -2.28 7.28 2.26
#